data_3ac594eb0aa47dbce10427b36804a693
#
_entry.id   3ac594eb0aa47dbce10427b36804a693
#
_cell.length_a   1.000
_cell.length_b   1.000
_cell.length_c   1.000
_cell.angle_alpha   90.00
_cell.angle_beta   90.00
_cell.angle_gamma   90.00
#
_symmetry.space_group_name_H-M   'P 1'
#
loop_
_entity.id
_entity.type
_entity.pdbx_description
1 polymer ?
#
loop_
_entity_poly.entity_id
_entity_poly.type
_entity_poly.pdbx_seq_one_letter_code
_entity_poly.pdbx_strand_id
1 'polypeptide(L)'
;MRPNPQHATDDPDVVRRLIRENPWGTLVSNNDGQLVASHYPILLDDESDGLTVLTHVGRPDDVLHGFGDREILLIIQGRNGYISPSWYAPGAIRAPTWNFSAAHCYGVPQLLDPEENLAVLGRLVAHFERHVEEPMFLDPDWGRPVSQGTLGIRLPITRFVCKIKMSQDKDPVTQRQVMAALRAPLSASFSGGGVIAPLPAAMRGRHWCCFPAQP
;
A
#
# COMPACT_ATOMS: atom_id res chain seq x y z
N MET A 1 10.23 9.12 -5.60
CA MET A 1 9.92 8.40 -6.87
C MET A 1 9.97 9.40 -8.02
N ARG A 2 10.61 9.08 -9.18
CA ARG A 2 10.67 10.02 -10.31
C ARG A 2 9.26 10.28 -10.87
N PRO A 3 8.81 11.53 -10.97
CA PRO A 3 7.55 11.86 -11.61
C PRO A 3 7.62 11.54 -13.12
N ASN A 4 6.59 10.88 -13.63
CA ASN A 4 6.38 10.67 -15.06
C ASN A 4 4.92 11.02 -15.35
N PRO A 5 4.64 12.10 -16.11
CA PRO A 5 3.28 12.57 -16.35
C PRO A 5 2.33 11.51 -16.91
N GLN A 6 2.83 10.54 -17.68
CA GLN A 6 2.02 9.46 -18.25
C GLN A 6 1.52 8.46 -17.20
N HIS A 7 2.10 8.43 -16.00
CA HIS A 7 1.81 7.45 -14.95
C HIS A 7 1.58 8.08 -13.59
N ALA A 8 1.87 9.37 -13.43
CA ALA A 8 1.65 10.11 -12.20
C ALA A 8 0.19 10.51 -12.07
N THR A 9 -0.28 10.59 -10.84
CA THR A 9 -1.58 11.18 -10.50
C THR A 9 -1.44 12.03 -9.24
N ASP A 10 -2.16 13.13 -9.21
CA ASP A 10 -2.34 14.04 -8.08
C ASP A 10 -3.73 13.90 -7.44
N ASP A 11 -4.53 12.94 -7.91
CA ASP A 11 -5.85 12.64 -7.39
C ASP A 11 -5.76 11.93 -6.01
N PRO A 12 -6.20 12.56 -4.92
CA PRO A 12 -6.16 11.98 -3.58
C PRO A 12 -7.06 10.75 -3.45
N ASP A 13 -8.12 10.61 -4.24
CA ASP A 13 -9.02 9.45 -4.17
C ASP A 13 -8.36 8.19 -4.72
N VAL A 14 -7.43 8.35 -5.64
CA VAL A 14 -6.57 7.24 -6.09
C VAL A 14 -5.68 6.75 -4.95
N VAL A 15 -5.10 7.66 -4.17
CA VAL A 15 -4.29 7.32 -3.01
C VAL A 15 -5.14 6.70 -1.89
N ARG A 16 -6.34 7.25 -1.61
CA ARG A 16 -7.29 6.66 -0.64
C ARG A 16 -7.63 5.22 -1.00
N ARG A 17 -7.94 4.97 -2.28
CA ARG A 17 -8.22 3.62 -2.76
C ARG A 17 -7.01 2.71 -2.62
N LEU A 18 -5.81 3.18 -2.97
CA LEU A 18 -4.59 2.40 -2.84
C LEU A 18 -4.32 1.97 -1.39
N ILE A 19 -4.54 2.86 -0.43
CA ILE A 19 -4.43 2.56 1.01
C ILE A 19 -5.47 1.50 1.42
N ARG A 20 -6.75 1.67 1.04
CA ARG A 20 -7.81 0.71 1.38
C ARG A 20 -7.56 -0.69 0.81
N GLU A 21 -7.02 -0.76 -0.40
CA GLU A 21 -6.72 -2.03 -1.06
C GLU A 21 -5.41 -2.69 -0.55
N ASN A 22 -4.51 -1.90 0.05
CA ASN A 22 -3.19 -2.35 0.50
C ASN A 22 -2.89 -1.76 1.89
N PRO A 23 -3.56 -2.27 2.93
CA PRO A 23 -3.47 -1.72 4.29
C PRO A 23 -2.19 -2.14 5.03
N TRP A 24 -1.07 -2.17 4.33
CA TRP A 24 0.26 -2.47 4.85
C TRP A 24 1.25 -1.46 4.29
N GLY A 25 1.81 -0.63 5.15
CA GLY A 25 2.68 0.47 4.77
C GLY A 25 4.10 0.31 5.29
N THR A 26 5.04 0.97 4.63
CA THR A 26 6.42 1.14 5.11
C THR A 26 6.59 2.58 5.58
N LEU A 27 6.80 2.78 6.87
CA LEU A 27 7.19 4.05 7.46
C LEU A 27 8.71 4.21 7.30
N VAL A 28 9.14 5.35 6.82
CA VAL A 28 10.55 5.71 6.70
C VAL A 28 10.76 7.06 7.36
N SER A 29 11.70 7.13 8.28
CA SER A 29 12.14 8.36 8.93
C SER A 29 13.64 8.59 8.79
N ASN A 30 14.06 9.81 9.04
CA ASN A 30 15.47 10.15 9.19
C ASN A 30 15.68 10.63 10.62
N ASN A 31 16.29 9.80 11.44
CA ASN A 31 16.64 10.12 12.81
C ASN A 31 18.13 10.51 12.87
N ASP A 32 18.39 11.82 12.89
CA ASP A 32 19.73 12.41 12.95
C ASP A 32 20.73 11.89 11.91
N GLY A 33 20.25 11.71 10.66
CA GLY A 33 21.04 11.23 9.53
C GLY A 33 20.93 9.72 9.32
N GLN A 34 20.41 8.97 10.27
CA GLN A 34 20.13 7.55 10.12
C GLN A 34 18.75 7.32 9.51
N LEU A 35 18.68 6.61 8.38
CA LEU A 35 17.41 6.16 7.81
C LEU A 35 16.92 4.93 8.56
N VAL A 36 15.68 5.00 9.02
CA VAL A 36 14.98 3.91 9.70
C VAL A 36 13.73 3.54 8.88
N ALA A 37 13.47 2.27 8.71
CA ALA A 37 12.28 1.80 8.01
C ALA A 37 11.62 0.66 8.79
N SER A 38 10.31 0.75 8.99
CA SER A 38 9.48 -0.28 9.63
C SER A 38 8.18 -0.48 8.87
N HIS A 39 7.55 -1.64 9.05
CA HIS A 39 6.34 -2.04 8.33
C HIS A 39 5.19 -2.22 9.31
N TYR A 40 4.06 -1.57 9.02
CA TYR A 40 2.90 -1.57 9.91
C TYR A 40 1.57 -1.61 9.16
N PRO A 41 0.52 -2.17 9.79
CA PRO A 41 -0.83 -2.04 9.25
C PRO A 41 -1.26 -0.57 9.30
N ILE A 42 -1.97 -0.15 8.26
CA ILE A 42 -2.44 1.21 8.09
C ILE A 42 -3.93 1.25 7.79
N LEU A 43 -4.62 2.29 8.25
CA LEU A 43 -5.99 2.60 7.89
C LEU A 43 -6.11 4.05 7.45
N LEU A 44 -7.12 4.33 6.62
CA LEU A 44 -7.58 5.70 6.44
C LEU A 44 -8.33 6.19 7.66
N ASP A 45 -8.11 7.43 8.03
CA ASP A 45 -8.96 8.14 8.97
C ASP A 45 -10.10 8.82 8.21
N ASP A 46 -11.20 8.07 8.02
CA ASP A 46 -12.37 8.56 7.27
C ASP A 46 -13.15 9.65 8.04
N GLU A 47 -12.79 9.93 9.28
CA GLU A 47 -13.34 11.03 10.10
C GLU A 47 -12.57 12.35 9.90
N SER A 48 -11.43 12.30 9.23
CA SER A 48 -10.60 13.47 8.93
C SER A 48 -11.05 14.15 7.63
N ASP A 49 -11.05 15.48 7.59
CA ASP A 49 -11.35 16.26 6.39
C ASP A 49 -10.31 16.08 5.28
N GLY A 50 -9.09 15.63 5.62
CA GLY A 50 -7.96 15.45 4.71
C GLY A 50 -7.66 13.99 4.38
N LEU A 51 -6.55 13.79 3.65
CA LEU A 51 -5.96 12.47 3.50
C LEU A 51 -5.13 12.18 4.75
N THR A 52 -5.66 11.37 5.64
CA THR A 52 -5.01 11.05 6.93
C THR A 52 -4.95 9.54 7.10
N VAL A 53 -3.83 9.06 7.63
CA VAL A 53 -3.59 7.63 7.89
C VAL A 53 -3.44 7.42 9.39
N LEU A 54 -4.07 6.36 9.88
CA LEU A 54 -3.91 5.84 11.24
C LEU A 54 -3.04 4.58 11.20
N THR A 55 -2.15 4.47 12.16
CA THR A 55 -1.32 3.29 12.39
C THR A 55 -0.86 3.25 13.84
N HIS A 56 -0.10 2.22 14.19
CA HIS A 56 0.66 2.15 15.44
C HIS A 56 2.05 1.61 15.15
N VAL A 57 2.97 1.86 16.07
CA VAL A 57 4.31 1.26 16.07
C VAL A 57 4.58 0.58 17.41
N GLY A 58 5.46 -0.39 17.44
CA GLY A 58 5.98 -0.94 18.70
C GLY A 58 6.84 0.09 19.44
N ARG A 59 6.84 0.06 20.76
CA ARG A 59 7.61 1.01 21.57
C ARG A 59 9.12 1.04 21.30
N PRO A 60 9.82 -0.04 20.99
CA PRO A 60 11.21 0.10 20.58
C PRO A 60 11.39 0.88 19.27
N ASP A 61 10.44 0.74 18.32
CA ASP A 61 10.50 1.41 17.03
C ASP A 61 10.20 2.92 17.14
N ASP A 62 9.39 3.36 18.10
CA ASP A 62 9.12 4.79 18.30
C ASP A 62 10.40 5.56 18.62
N VAL A 63 11.28 4.97 19.42
CA VAL A 63 12.60 5.54 19.75
C VAL A 63 13.54 5.50 18.55
N LEU A 64 13.54 4.38 17.81
CA LEU A 64 14.38 4.22 16.61
C LEU A 64 14.01 5.24 15.53
N HIS A 65 12.74 5.44 15.30
CA HIS A 65 12.25 6.42 14.33
C HIS A 65 12.48 7.87 14.75
N GLY A 66 12.63 8.15 16.05
CA GLY A 66 12.81 9.50 16.57
C GLY A 66 11.65 10.42 16.17
N PHE A 67 10.40 9.92 16.31
CA PHE A 67 9.22 10.71 15.95
C PHE A 67 9.13 12.01 16.72
N GLY A 68 8.78 13.08 16.06
CA GLY A 68 8.65 14.43 16.56
C GLY A 68 8.08 15.33 15.49
N ASP A 69 8.55 16.58 15.41
CA ASP A 69 8.08 17.56 14.44
C ASP A 69 8.68 17.40 13.03
N ARG A 70 9.25 16.24 12.73
CA ARG A 70 9.89 15.96 11.44
C ARG A 70 8.95 15.22 10.50
N GLU A 71 9.00 15.59 9.23
CA GLU A 71 8.27 14.88 8.18
C GLU A 71 8.81 13.46 8.03
N ILE A 72 7.90 12.49 7.91
CA ILE A 72 8.22 11.10 7.58
C ILE A 72 7.62 10.73 6.21
N LEU A 73 8.12 9.65 5.65
CA LEU A 73 7.62 9.05 4.43
C LEU A 73 6.86 7.76 4.75
N LEU A 74 5.60 7.68 4.33
CA LEU A 74 4.84 6.45 4.26
C LEU A 74 4.78 5.96 2.82
N ILE A 75 5.28 4.76 2.57
CA ILE A 75 5.21 4.09 1.27
C ILE A 75 4.08 3.08 1.29
N ILE A 76 3.15 3.21 0.36
CA ILE A 76 2.12 2.23 0.06
C ILE A 76 2.44 1.60 -1.29
N GLN A 77 2.62 0.29 -1.29
CA GLN A 77 2.88 -0.48 -2.49
C GLN A 77 1.65 -1.32 -2.82
N GLY A 78 1.06 -1.05 -3.97
CA GLY A 78 -0.05 -1.83 -4.48
C GLY A 78 0.41 -2.95 -5.41
N ARG A 79 -0.49 -3.35 -6.28
CA ARG A 79 -0.22 -4.43 -7.25
C ARG A 79 0.98 -4.11 -8.11
N ASN A 80 1.80 -5.13 -8.35
CA ASN A 80 2.97 -5.00 -9.19
C ASN A 80 3.30 -6.36 -9.86
N GLY A 81 3.99 -6.31 -11.00
CA GLY A 81 4.38 -7.51 -11.70
C GLY A 81 5.23 -7.24 -12.94
N TYR A 82 6.02 -8.23 -13.31
CA TYR A 82 6.79 -8.23 -14.55
C TYR A 82 5.88 -8.34 -15.77
N ILE A 83 6.21 -7.59 -16.81
CA ILE A 83 5.53 -7.60 -18.10
C ILE A 83 6.51 -8.05 -19.18
N SER A 84 6.25 -9.24 -19.72
CA SER A 84 7.08 -9.80 -20.77
C SER A 84 6.81 -9.13 -22.12
N PRO A 85 7.84 -8.76 -22.87
CA PRO A 85 7.69 -8.26 -24.23
C PRO A 85 7.16 -9.32 -25.19
N SER A 86 7.17 -10.60 -24.85
CA SER A 86 6.55 -11.66 -25.64
C SER A 86 5.02 -11.57 -25.71
N TRP A 87 4.42 -10.81 -24.77
CA TRP A 87 2.97 -10.57 -24.71
C TRP A 87 2.52 -9.39 -25.58
N TYR A 88 3.47 -8.64 -26.18
CA TYR A 88 3.14 -7.46 -26.96
C TYR A 88 2.71 -7.82 -28.38
N ALA A 89 1.84 -7.00 -28.95
CA ALA A 89 1.38 -7.15 -30.33
C ALA A 89 2.57 -7.15 -31.32
N PRO A 90 2.44 -7.81 -32.47
CA PRO A 90 3.43 -7.73 -33.54
C PRO A 90 3.69 -6.26 -33.94
N GLY A 91 4.95 -5.88 -34.07
CA GLY A 91 5.36 -4.53 -34.44
C GLY A 91 5.47 -3.55 -33.27
N ALA A 92 5.02 -3.89 -32.07
CA ALA A 92 5.24 -3.04 -30.88
C ALA A 92 6.71 -3.03 -30.47
N ILE A 93 7.16 -1.89 -29.89
CA ILE A 93 8.49 -1.80 -29.27
C ILE A 93 8.54 -2.76 -28.08
N ARG A 94 9.40 -3.76 -28.20
CA ARG A 94 9.54 -4.85 -27.23
C ARG A 94 10.61 -4.55 -26.21
N ALA A 95 10.23 -3.96 -25.07
CA ALA A 95 11.10 -3.82 -23.93
C ALA A 95 10.47 -4.48 -22.70
N PRO A 96 11.23 -5.31 -21.94
CA PRO A 96 10.75 -5.83 -20.67
C PRO A 96 10.50 -4.67 -19.71
N THR A 97 9.43 -4.79 -18.91
CA THR A 97 9.07 -3.75 -17.98
C THR A 97 8.38 -4.30 -16.73
N TRP A 98 8.13 -3.45 -15.78
CA TRP A 98 7.38 -3.75 -14.57
C TRP A 98 6.16 -2.84 -14.50
N ASN A 99 4.98 -3.43 -14.33
CA ASN A 99 3.78 -2.71 -13.97
C ASN A 99 3.70 -2.63 -12.45
N PHE A 100 3.30 -1.48 -11.92
CA PHE A 100 3.15 -1.28 -10.49
C PHE A 100 2.26 -0.09 -10.17
N SER A 101 1.69 -0.11 -8.98
CA SER A 101 1.10 1.06 -8.33
C SER A 101 1.82 1.32 -7.01
N ALA A 102 2.13 2.56 -6.72
CA ALA A 102 2.73 2.95 -5.45
C ALA A 102 2.43 4.41 -5.13
N ALA A 103 2.27 4.71 -3.85
CA ALA A 103 2.20 6.06 -3.34
C ALA A 103 3.28 6.30 -2.29
N HIS A 104 3.95 7.42 -2.40
CA HIS A 104 4.85 7.99 -1.41
C HIS A 104 4.13 9.16 -0.76
N CYS A 105 3.68 8.98 0.45
CA CYS A 105 2.92 9.96 1.22
C CYS A 105 3.82 10.56 2.30
N TYR A 106 3.73 11.86 2.47
CA TYR A 106 4.58 12.61 3.39
C TYR A 106 3.73 13.40 4.36
N GLY A 107 4.15 13.45 5.62
CA GLY A 107 3.49 14.19 6.67
C GLY A 107 4.27 14.18 7.97
N VAL A 108 3.87 15.01 8.90
CA VAL A 108 4.41 15.02 10.26
C VAL A 108 3.50 14.16 11.13
N PRO A 109 4.02 13.12 11.80
CA PRO A 109 3.22 12.23 12.62
C PRO A 109 2.73 12.95 13.87
N GLN A 110 1.45 12.80 14.17
CA GLN A 110 0.85 13.18 15.46
C GLN A 110 0.83 11.94 16.35
N LEU A 111 1.52 12.03 17.47
CA LEU A 111 1.59 10.94 18.43
C LEU A 111 0.32 10.96 19.28
N LEU A 112 -0.33 9.82 19.39
CA LEU A 112 -1.62 9.69 20.08
C LEU A 112 -1.42 9.42 21.56
N ASP A 113 -2.34 9.93 22.36
CA ASP A 113 -2.38 9.59 23.79
C ASP A 113 -2.80 8.11 24.02
N PRO A 114 -2.71 7.56 25.23
CA PRO A 114 -3.02 6.16 25.49
C PRO A 114 -4.46 5.74 25.14
N GLU A 115 -5.45 6.62 25.32
CA GLU A 115 -6.85 6.32 25.00
C GLU A 115 -7.09 6.36 23.49
N GLU A 116 -6.55 7.34 22.80
CA GLU A 116 -6.57 7.42 21.35
C GLU A 116 -5.83 6.24 20.71
N ASN A 117 -4.67 5.84 21.26
CA ASN A 117 -3.93 4.66 20.81
C ASN A 117 -4.79 3.38 20.93
N LEU A 118 -5.43 3.19 22.09
CA LEU A 118 -6.33 2.04 22.30
C LEU A 118 -7.49 2.04 21.28
N ALA A 119 -8.07 3.20 21.01
CA ALA A 119 -9.14 3.35 20.01
C ALA A 119 -8.64 3.00 18.60
N VAL A 120 -7.44 3.46 18.21
CA VAL A 120 -6.84 3.12 16.91
C VAL A 120 -6.54 1.64 16.79
N LEU A 121 -6.02 1.00 17.84
CA LEU A 121 -5.84 -0.46 17.87
C LEU A 121 -7.15 -1.20 17.70
N GLY A 122 -8.22 -0.75 18.37
CA GLY A 122 -9.56 -1.32 18.19
C GLY A 122 -10.06 -1.21 16.75
N ARG A 123 -9.86 -0.05 16.09
CA ARG A 123 -10.21 0.15 14.67
C ARG A 123 -9.41 -0.76 13.75
N LEU A 124 -8.11 -0.95 14.01
CA LEU A 124 -7.24 -1.86 13.25
C LEU A 124 -7.70 -3.30 13.40
N VAL A 125 -7.94 -3.77 14.62
CA VAL A 125 -8.47 -5.13 14.88
C VAL A 125 -9.79 -5.32 14.15
N ALA A 126 -10.76 -4.46 14.35
CA ALA A 126 -12.07 -4.57 13.69
C ALA A 126 -11.97 -4.56 12.16
N HIS A 127 -11.03 -3.79 11.60
CA HIS A 127 -10.82 -3.75 10.15
C HIS A 127 -10.34 -5.09 9.59
N PHE A 128 -9.40 -5.76 10.24
CA PHE A 128 -8.84 -7.01 9.74
C PHE A 128 -9.71 -8.21 10.10
N GLU A 129 -10.30 -8.22 11.29
CA GLU A 129 -11.19 -9.26 11.77
C GLU A 129 -12.49 -9.40 10.96
N ARG A 130 -12.93 -8.35 10.25
CA ARG A 130 -14.12 -8.44 9.36
C ARG A 130 -14.05 -9.53 8.29
N HIS A 131 -12.86 -10.09 8.04
CA HIS A 131 -12.62 -11.16 7.07
C HIS A 131 -12.40 -12.52 7.73
N VAL A 132 -12.45 -12.57 9.06
CA VAL A 132 -12.29 -13.79 9.87
C VAL A 132 -13.68 -14.38 10.13
N GLU A 133 -13.80 -15.69 10.10
CA GLU A 133 -15.10 -16.40 10.25
C GLU A 133 -15.69 -16.18 11.64
N GLU A 134 -14.85 -16.18 12.67
CA GLU A 134 -15.21 -15.88 14.06
C GLU A 134 -14.42 -14.64 14.51
N PRO A 135 -14.89 -13.41 14.21
CA PRO A 135 -14.14 -12.20 14.48
C PRO A 135 -14.05 -11.91 15.97
N MET A 136 -12.86 -11.51 16.40
CA MET A 136 -12.66 -10.99 17.74
C MET A 136 -12.60 -9.46 17.74
N PHE A 137 -12.92 -8.88 18.88
CA PHE A 137 -12.84 -7.44 19.10
C PHE A 137 -11.84 -7.15 20.22
N LEU A 138 -11.20 -6.00 20.13
CA LEU A 138 -10.30 -5.55 21.18
C LEU A 138 -11.12 -5.14 22.40
N ASP A 139 -11.18 -6.01 23.41
CA ASP A 139 -11.79 -5.71 24.69
C ASP A 139 -10.88 -4.73 25.46
N PRO A 140 -11.39 -3.61 26.00
CA PRO A 140 -10.59 -2.64 26.73
C PRO A 140 -9.84 -3.20 27.93
N ASP A 141 -10.37 -4.21 28.60
CA ASP A 141 -9.76 -4.77 29.82
C ASP A 141 -8.43 -5.46 29.55
N TRP A 142 -8.33 -6.26 28.47
CA TRP A 142 -7.06 -6.85 28.06
C TRP A 142 -6.31 -5.98 27.03
N GLY A 143 -7.00 -5.14 26.30
CA GLY A 143 -6.42 -4.23 25.30
C GLY A 143 -5.54 -3.15 25.92
N ARG A 144 -5.92 -2.59 27.07
CA ARG A 144 -5.12 -1.55 27.77
C ARG A 144 -3.71 -2.01 28.12
N PRO A 145 -3.48 -3.15 28.79
CA PRO A 145 -2.13 -3.65 29.04
C PRO A 145 -1.31 -3.84 27.75
N VAL A 146 -1.92 -4.38 26.71
CA VAL A 146 -1.25 -4.62 25.42
C VAL A 146 -0.89 -3.31 24.72
N SER A 147 -1.78 -2.31 24.77
CA SER A 147 -1.56 -1.02 24.12
C SER A 147 -0.37 -0.24 24.70
N GLN A 148 0.05 -0.52 25.95
CA GLN A 148 1.23 0.09 26.55
C GLN A 148 2.54 -0.22 25.80
N GLY A 149 2.58 -1.36 25.09
CA GLY A 149 3.70 -1.76 24.22
C GLY A 149 3.70 -1.09 22.87
N THR A 150 2.74 -0.21 22.57
CA THR A 150 2.59 0.44 21.27
C THR A 150 2.44 1.97 21.41
N LEU A 151 2.64 2.66 20.30
CA LEU A 151 2.37 4.08 20.14
C LEU A 151 1.50 4.29 18.90
N GLY A 152 0.30 4.82 19.08
CA GLY A 152 -0.60 5.20 18.01
C GLY A 152 -0.10 6.44 17.28
N ILE A 153 -0.31 6.45 15.98
CA ILE A 153 0.09 7.56 15.11
C ILE A 153 -1.07 7.94 14.21
N ARG A 154 -1.39 9.24 14.18
CA ARG A 154 -2.19 9.88 13.15
C ARG A 154 -1.24 10.63 12.22
N LEU A 155 -1.27 10.32 10.93
CA LEU A 155 -0.40 10.91 9.93
C LEU A 155 -1.25 11.69 8.91
N PRO A 156 -1.45 13.01 9.10
CA PRO A 156 -1.99 13.87 8.06
C PRO A 156 -1.02 13.93 6.88
N ILE A 157 -1.49 13.60 5.69
CA ILE A 157 -0.67 13.61 4.49
C ILE A 157 -0.72 15.02 3.88
N THR A 158 0.39 15.72 3.93
CA THR A 158 0.52 17.10 3.41
C THR A 158 0.87 17.12 1.92
N ARG A 159 1.53 16.09 1.42
CA ARG A 159 1.87 15.90 0.01
C ARG A 159 2.07 14.43 -0.30
N PHE A 160 1.89 14.08 -1.55
CA PHE A 160 2.18 12.72 -2.02
C PHE A 160 2.75 12.71 -3.45
N VAL A 161 3.39 11.60 -3.80
CA VAL A 161 3.75 11.25 -5.17
C VAL A 161 3.16 9.88 -5.44
N CYS A 162 2.13 9.81 -6.28
CA CYS A 162 1.50 8.56 -6.66
C CYS A 162 1.80 8.22 -8.12
N LYS A 163 2.07 6.95 -8.37
CA LYS A 163 2.38 6.44 -9.70
C LYS A 163 1.65 5.12 -9.95
N ILE A 164 0.94 5.09 -11.06
CA ILE A 164 0.23 3.91 -11.54
C ILE A 164 0.70 3.64 -12.95
N LYS A 165 1.53 2.62 -13.10
CA LYS A 165 2.04 2.16 -14.38
C LYS A 165 1.48 0.78 -14.66
N MET A 166 0.48 0.69 -15.54
CA MET A 166 -0.30 -0.51 -15.83
C MET A 166 -0.39 -0.79 -17.34
N SER A 167 0.66 -0.42 -18.10
CA SER A 167 0.70 -0.53 -19.57
C SER A 167 -0.33 0.35 -20.29
N GLN A 168 -0.85 1.40 -19.65
CA GLN A 168 -1.81 2.33 -20.25
C GLN A 168 -1.23 3.16 -21.40
N ASP A 169 0.10 3.20 -21.50
CA ASP A 169 0.86 3.82 -22.59
C ASP A 169 0.97 2.97 -23.85
N LYS A 170 0.44 1.73 -23.83
CA LYS A 170 0.50 0.78 -24.95
C LYS A 170 -0.77 0.86 -25.79
N ASP A 171 -0.68 0.40 -27.04
CA ASP A 171 -1.83 0.27 -27.90
C ASP A 171 -2.88 -0.72 -27.34
N PRO A 172 -4.16 -0.60 -27.72
CA PRO A 172 -5.23 -1.41 -27.14
C PRO A 172 -5.07 -2.93 -27.37
N VAL A 173 -4.39 -3.35 -28.43
CA VAL A 173 -4.16 -4.78 -28.71
C VAL A 173 -3.14 -5.32 -27.72
N THR A 174 -2.02 -4.62 -27.56
CA THR A 174 -0.99 -4.95 -26.56
C THR A 174 -1.55 -4.95 -25.14
N GLN A 175 -2.39 -3.97 -24.77
CA GLN A 175 -3.02 -3.97 -23.46
C GLN A 175 -3.88 -5.22 -23.22
N ARG A 176 -4.72 -5.60 -24.17
CA ARG A 176 -5.54 -6.83 -24.08
C ARG A 176 -4.70 -8.09 -23.96
N GLN A 177 -3.60 -8.19 -24.71
CA GLN A 177 -2.71 -9.34 -24.66
C GLN A 177 -1.97 -9.46 -23.34
N VAL A 178 -1.47 -8.34 -22.80
CA VAL A 178 -0.86 -8.27 -21.45
C VAL A 178 -1.88 -8.70 -20.38
N MET A 179 -3.11 -8.20 -20.45
CA MET A 179 -4.17 -8.57 -19.51
C MET A 179 -4.52 -10.07 -19.60
N ALA A 180 -4.58 -10.63 -20.80
CA ALA A 180 -4.84 -12.05 -21.01
C ALA A 180 -3.72 -12.91 -20.43
N ALA A 181 -2.46 -12.52 -20.65
CA ALA A 181 -1.30 -13.23 -20.14
C ALA A 181 -1.23 -13.21 -18.60
N LEU A 182 -1.56 -12.07 -17.96
CA LEU A 182 -1.60 -11.94 -16.51
C LEU A 182 -2.73 -12.75 -15.85
N ARG A 183 -3.81 -13.06 -16.60
CA ARG A 183 -4.92 -13.90 -16.12
C ARG A 183 -4.68 -15.39 -16.35
N ALA A 184 -3.79 -15.74 -17.26
CA ALA A 184 -3.48 -17.13 -17.56
C ALA A 184 -2.91 -17.82 -16.30
N PRO A 185 -3.31 -19.07 -15.99
CA PRO A 185 -2.67 -19.84 -14.94
C PRO A 185 -1.19 -19.99 -15.30
N LEU A 186 -0.31 -19.82 -14.29
CA LEU A 186 1.12 -20.10 -14.46
C LEU A 186 1.25 -21.55 -14.90
N SER A 187 1.76 -21.78 -16.12
CA SER A 187 2.06 -23.14 -16.58
C SER A 187 3.13 -23.72 -15.66
N ALA A 188 2.97 -25.00 -15.26
CA ALA A 188 3.84 -25.73 -14.35
C ALA A 188 5.31 -25.90 -14.83
N SER A 189 5.68 -25.29 -15.95
CA SER A 189 7.01 -25.34 -16.56
C SER A 189 8.01 -24.30 -16.07
N PHE A 190 7.65 -23.49 -15.06
CA PHE A 190 8.60 -22.56 -14.44
C PHE A 190 9.28 -23.22 -13.23
N SER A 191 10.17 -24.18 -13.49
CA SER A 191 11.06 -24.78 -12.47
C SER A 191 12.37 -24.01 -12.22
N GLY A 192 12.41 -22.72 -12.53
CA GLY A 192 13.53 -21.82 -12.30
C GLY A 192 13.23 -20.88 -11.14
N GLY A 193 14.01 -21.00 -10.08
CA GLY A 193 13.85 -20.32 -8.78
C GLY A 193 13.87 -18.80 -8.77
N GLY A 194 12.77 -18.20 -9.22
CA GLY A 194 12.46 -16.80 -9.04
C GLY A 194 10.98 -16.69 -8.68
N VAL A 195 10.68 -16.54 -7.40
CA VAL A 195 9.33 -16.56 -6.85
C VAL A 195 8.58 -15.32 -7.27
N ILE A 196 7.78 -15.42 -8.37
CA ILE A 196 6.53 -14.69 -8.42
C ILE A 196 5.56 -15.58 -7.63
N ALA A 197 5.38 -15.30 -6.36
CA ALA A 197 4.44 -16.03 -5.52
C ALA A 197 3.06 -15.98 -6.20
N PRO A 198 2.39 -17.14 -6.41
CA PRO A 198 1.02 -17.14 -6.87
C PRO A 198 0.18 -16.41 -5.81
N LEU A 199 -0.58 -15.41 -6.25
CA LEU A 199 -1.57 -14.77 -5.38
C LEU A 199 -2.45 -15.86 -4.75
N PRO A 200 -2.74 -15.80 -3.44
CA PRO A 200 -3.65 -16.71 -2.77
C PRO A 200 -4.96 -16.85 -3.55
N ALA A 201 -5.56 -18.03 -3.56
CA ALA A 201 -6.80 -18.30 -4.32
C ALA A 201 -7.92 -17.31 -4.03
N ALA A 202 -7.99 -16.77 -2.81
CA ALA A 202 -8.91 -15.71 -2.41
C ALA A 202 -8.67 -14.35 -3.10
N MET A 203 -7.50 -14.12 -3.68
CA MET A 203 -7.16 -12.89 -4.43
C MET A 203 -7.30 -13.04 -5.95
N ARG A 204 -7.58 -14.25 -6.46
CA ARG A 204 -7.68 -14.51 -7.91
C ARG A 204 -8.96 -13.99 -8.55
N GLY A 205 -9.96 -13.60 -7.78
CA GLY A 205 -11.31 -13.25 -8.25
C GLY A 205 -11.63 -11.77 -8.39
N ARG A 206 -10.76 -10.83 -8.05
CA ARG A 206 -11.08 -9.40 -8.08
C ARG A 206 -10.15 -8.64 -9.03
N HIS A 207 -10.69 -8.36 -10.18
CA HIS A 207 -10.36 -7.30 -11.16
C HIS A 207 -8.93 -6.72 -11.17
N TRP A 208 -8.05 -7.32 -11.92
CA TRP A 208 -6.79 -6.72 -12.37
C TRP A 208 -7.02 -5.60 -13.40
N CYS A 209 -8.23 -5.43 -13.82
CA CYS A 209 -8.59 -4.45 -14.84
C CYS A 209 -9.74 -3.62 -14.34
N CYS A 210 -9.58 -2.39 -14.48
CA CYS A 210 -10.56 -1.33 -14.69
C CYS A 210 -10.20 -0.13 -13.85
N PHE A 211 -9.21 0.62 -14.33
CA PHE A 211 -9.45 2.05 -14.36
C PHE A 211 -10.31 2.28 -15.61
N PRO A 212 -11.47 2.91 -15.49
CA PRO A 212 -12.20 3.33 -16.67
C PRO A 212 -11.27 4.20 -17.51
N ALA A 213 -11.30 4.01 -18.83
CA ALA A 213 -10.71 4.96 -19.75
C ALA A 213 -11.23 6.34 -19.38
N GLN A 214 -10.34 7.25 -19.05
CA GLN A 214 -10.71 8.64 -18.90
C GLN A 214 -11.16 9.17 -20.26
N PRO A 215 -12.20 10.03 -20.33
CA PRO A 215 -12.73 10.57 -21.55
C PRO A 215 -11.70 11.40 -22.33
#